data_196a9eee37d8d0dd4b3b8575a8902838
#
_entry.id   196a9eee37d8d0dd4b3b8575a8902838
#
_cell.length_a   1.000
_cell.length_b   1.000
_cell.length_c   1.000
_cell.angle_alpha   90.00
_cell.angle_beta   90.00
_cell.angle_gamma   90.00
#
_symmetry.space_group_name_H-M   'P 1'
#
loop_
_entity.id
_entity.type
_entity.pdbx_description
1 polymer ?
#
loop_
_entity_poly.entity_id
_entity_poly.type
_entity_poly.pdbx_seq_one_letter_code
_entity_poly.pdbx_strand_id
1 'polypeptide(L)'
;CIGGYVQYNDTTDWIKHFAASTFLLQPFFPSADYFFSFNSPSWSLGCEQLFYFCFPLIIPFLNSKRNLCITLFICLLIMLTGMHLTAEEQIKAYWYVNPITRLPDFFVGVLLYQFYRSIFNKKISYSTGTLLEIGVVILFFVFYFCAADIPKVYRYSCYYWLPVSLVILIFALQRGYISRLLSNRVL
;
A
#
# COMPACT_ATOMS: atom_id res chain seq x y z
N CYS A 1 -4.03 -4.59 19.59
CA CYS A 1 -4.08 -3.59 20.66
C CYS A 1 -5.22 -2.65 20.40
N ILE A 2 -6.23 -2.76 21.19
CA ILE A 2 -7.48 -2.02 21.15
C ILE A 2 -7.25 -0.75 22.01
N GLY A 3 -7.39 0.45 21.39
CA GLY A 3 -7.77 1.68 22.06
C GLY A 3 -7.11 2.01 23.40
N GLY A 4 -5.78 2.15 23.44
CA GLY A 4 -5.18 2.92 24.52
C GLY A 4 -5.62 4.38 24.35
N TYR A 5 -6.33 4.94 25.31
CA TYR A 5 -6.65 6.35 25.32
C TYR A 5 -5.34 7.13 25.38
N VAL A 6 -5.08 7.98 24.37
CA VAL A 6 -3.97 8.91 24.41
C VAL A 6 -4.21 9.84 25.59
N GLN A 7 -3.30 9.84 26.57
CA GLN A 7 -3.35 10.79 27.67
C GLN A 7 -2.64 12.07 27.21
N TYR A 8 -3.36 13.17 27.20
CA TYR A 8 -2.81 14.49 26.88
C TYR A 8 -2.28 15.14 28.15
N ASN A 9 -1.05 15.65 28.13
CA ASN A 9 -0.39 16.22 29.28
C ASN A 9 -1.00 17.56 29.70
N ASP A 10 -1.42 18.34 28.70
CA ASP A 10 -2.06 19.64 28.89
C ASP A 10 -2.97 20.00 27.69
N THR A 11 -3.66 21.16 27.79
CA THR A 11 -4.53 21.68 26.72
C THR A 11 -3.75 21.97 25.42
N THR A 12 -2.49 22.37 25.54
CA THR A 12 -1.63 22.67 24.38
C THR A 12 -1.28 21.41 23.61
N ASP A 13 -1.01 20.33 24.32
CA ASP A 13 -0.75 19.01 23.73
C ASP A 13 -1.98 18.48 23.01
N TRP A 14 -3.16 18.57 23.64
CA TRP A 14 -4.43 18.22 23.02
C TRP A 14 -4.69 19.00 21.72
N ILE A 15 -4.44 20.32 21.71
CA ILE A 15 -4.61 21.17 20.52
C ILE A 15 -3.69 20.73 19.39
N LYS A 16 -2.42 20.37 19.68
CA LYS A 16 -1.46 19.87 18.68
C LYS A 16 -1.95 18.58 18.03
N HIS A 17 -2.39 17.62 18.84
CA HIS A 17 -2.95 16.35 18.35
C HIS A 17 -4.23 16.56 17.54
N PHE A 18 -5.11 17.46 18.00
CA PHE A 18 -6.35 17.81 17.30
C PHE A 18 -6.05 18.46 15.94
N ALA A 19 -5.15 19.42 15.88
CA ALA A 19 -4.74 20.05 14.64
C ALA A 19 -4.09 19.05 13.67
N ALA A 20 -3.16 18.22 14.15
CA ALA A 20 -2.53 17.18 13.34
C ALA A 20 -3.57 16.22 12.75
N SER A 21 -4.56 15.79 13.54
CA SER A 21 -5.62 14.89 13.07
C SER A 21 -6.60 15.57 12.12
N THR A 22 -6.94 16.84 12.36
CA THR A 22 -7.85 17.60 11.49
C THR A 22 -7.27 17.80 10.08
N PHE A 23 -5.97 18.04 10.00
CA PHE A 23 -5.26 18.22 8.72
C PHE A 23 -4.66 16.92 8.18
N LEU A 24 -4.95 15.76 8.79
CA LEU A 24 -4.42 14.44 8.41
C LEU A 24 -2.89 14.37 8.40
N LEU A 25 -2.23 15.15 9.25
CA LEU A 25 -0.77 15.22 9.37
C LEU A 25 -0.23 14.26 10.43
N GLN A 26 -1.08 13.63 11.24
CA GLN A 26 -0.67 12.73 12.32
C GLN A 26 0.26 11.59 11.90
N PRO A 27 0.16 10.97 10.69
CA PRO A 27 1.03 9.87 10.32
C PRO A 27 2.46 10.30 9.95
N PHE A 28 2.74 11.60 9.84
CA PHE A 28 4.10 12.11 9.64
C PHE A 28 4.91 12.17 10.94
N PHE A 29 4.25 12.09 12.09
CA PHE A 29 4.92 12.08 13.39
C PHE A 29 5.21 10.65 13.83
N PRO A 30 6.48 10.29 14.15
CA PRO A 30 6.87 8.92 14.46
C PRO A 30 6.51 8.50 15.90
N SER A 31 5.38 8.95 16.42
CA SER A 31 4.87 8.62 17.75
C SER A 31 3.49 7.99 17.68
N ALA A 32 3.31 6.88 18.41
CA ALA A 32 2.02 6.19 18.47
C ALA A 32 0.89 7.07 18.99
N ASP A 33 1.20 8.00 19.86
CA ASP A 33 0.24 8.96 20.42
C ASP A 33 -0.29 9.90 19.34
N TYR A 34 0.53 10.26 18.35
CA TYR A 34 0.10 11.07 17.21
C TYR A 34 -0.66 10.25 16.17
N PHE A 35 -0.07 9.22 15.61
CA PHE A 35 -0.69 8.54 14.46
C PHE A 35 -1.91 7.69 14.81
N PHE A 36 -2.15 7.41 16.11
CA PHE A 36 -3.38 6.77 16.59
C PHE A 36 -4.28 7.70 17.40
N SER A 37 -3.99 9.00 17.46
CA SER A 37 -4.83 9.97 18.17
C SER A 37 -6.22 10.05 17.54
N PHE A 38 -7.24 10.30 18.37
CA PHE A 38 -8.66 10.44 18.04
C PHE A 38 -9.26 9.27 17.25
N ASN A 39 -8.82 9.03 16.03
CA ASN A 39 -9.32 7.96 15.17
C ASN A 39 -8.14 7.14 14.60
N SER A 40 -7.92 5.97 15.20
CA SER A 40 -6.78 5.12 14.84
C SER A 40 -6.65 4.79 13.35
N PRO A 41 -7.72 4.47 12.56
CA PRO A 41 -7.61 4.23 11.13
C PRO A 41 -7.26 5.43 10.27
N SER A 42 -7.40 6.65 10.79
CA SER A 42 -7.25 7.88 9.96
C SER A 42 -5.82 8.15 9.47
N TRP A 43 -4.82 7.43 9.98
CA TRP A 43 -3.47 7.52 9.44
C TRP A 43 -3.41 7.16 7.94
N SER A 44 -4.24 6.22 7.48
CA SER A 44 -4.29 5.82 6.07
C SER A 44 -4.81 6.94 5.17
N LEU A 45 -5.75 7.75 5.68
CA LEU A 45 -6.24 8.94 4.96
C LEU A 45 -5.13 9.98 4.76
N GLY A 46 -4.22 10.12 5.74
CA GLY A 46 -3.04 10.99 5.59
C GLY A 46 -2.07 10.49 4.51
N CYS A 47 -1.93 9.17 4.35
CA CYS A 47 -1.19 8.60 3.23
C CYS A 47 -1.86 8.92 1.89
N GLU A 48 -3.17 8.72 1.78
CA GLU A 48 -3.94 9.02 0.58
C GLU A 48 -3.88 10.50 0.22
N GLN A 49 -3.98 11.40 1.21
CA GLN A 49 -3.85 12.84 0.99
C GLN A 49 -2.50 13.18 0.35
N LEU A 50 -1.40 12.60 0.85
CA LEU A 50 -0.08 12.80 0.24
C LEU A 50 -0.05 12.27 -1.19
N PHE A 51 -0.62 11.09 -1.45
CA PHE A 51 -0.65 10.50 -2.79
C PHE A 51 -1.40 11.38 -3.78
N TYR A 52 -2.58 11.88 -3.42
CA TYR A 52 -3.36 12.79 -4.27
C TYR A 52 -2.65 14.13 -4.51
N PHE A 53 -1.94 14.65 -3.50
CA PHE A 53 -1.16 15.87 -3.65
C PHE A 53 0.06 15.67 -4.57
N CYS A 54 0.75 14.54 -4.44
CA CYS A 54 1.93 14.23 -5.25
C CYS A 54 1.59 13.79 -6.67
N PHE A 55 0.43 13.15 -6.88
CA PHE A 55 0.04 12.55 -8.17
C PHE A 55 0.16 13.49 -9.36
N PRO A 56 -0.47 14.68 -9.38
CA PRO A 56 -0.38 15.59 -10.52
C PRO A 56 1.05 16.08 -10.80
N LEU A 57 1.90 16.13 -9.78
CA LEU A 57 3.28 16.57 -9.90
C LEU A 57 4.19 15.47 -10.46
N ILE A 58 3.90 14.23 -10.14
CA ILE A 58 4.77 13.07 -10.43
C ILE A 58 4.36 12.39 -11.74
N ILE A 59 3.08 12.40 -12.10
CA ILE A 59 2.56 11.66 -13.27
C ILE A 59 3.28 12.01 -14.60
N PRO A 60 3.65 13.27 -14.88
CA PRO A 60 4.38 13.60 -16.11
C PRO A 60 5.73 12.89 -16.22
N PHE A 61 6.40 12.65 -15.09
CA PHE A 61 7.69 11.94 -15.05
C PHE A 61 7.51 10.42 -15.13
N LEU A 62 6.36 9.90 -14.69
CA LEU A 62 6.06 8.47 -14.66
C LEU A 62 5.36 7.95 -15.93
N ASN A 63 5.17 8.77 -16.94
CA ASN A 63 4.53 8.36 -18.21
C ASN A 63 5.31 7.28 -18.97
N SER A 64 6.62 7.20 -18.78
CA SER A 64 7.47 6.17 -19.36
C SER A 64 7.59 4.97 -18.40
N LYS A 65 7.31 3.76 -18.91
CA LYS A 65 7.53 2.51 -18.14
C LYS A 65 8.97 2.40 -17.62
N ARG A 66 9.94 2.84 -18.42
CA ARG A 66 11.36 2.83 -18.04
C ARG A 66 11.62 3.73 -16.84
N ASN A 67 11.13 4.97 -16.88
CA ASN A 67 11.32 5.93 -15.79
C ASN A 67 10.64 5.44 -14.51
N LEU A 68 9.44 4.89 -14.63
CA LEU A 68 8.70 4.33 -13.49
C LEU A 68 9.43 3.12 -12.88
N CYS A 69 9.96 2.20 -13.70
CA CYS A 69 10.76 1.08 -13.20
C CYS A 69 12.05 1.56 -12.50
N ILE A 70 12.72 2.56 -13.06
CA ILE A 70 13.93 3.16 -12.45
C ILE A 70 13.56 3.80 -11.10
N THR A 71 12.48 4.59 -11.05
CA THR A 71 12.00 5.23 -9.81
C THR A 71 11.68 4.19 -8.74
N LEU A 72 10.93 3.14 -9.09
CA LEU A 72 10.62 2.05 -8.17
C LEU A 72 11.86 1.30 -7.69
N PHE A 73 12.82 1.06 -8.57
CA PHE A 73 14.09 0.42 -8.20
C PHE A 73 14.89 1.27 -7.20
N ILE A 74 14.98 2.58 -7.45
CA ILE A 74 15.63 3.53 -6.52
C ILE A 74 14.88 3.56 -5.17
N CYS A 75 13.56 3.66 -5.20
CA CYS A 75 12.75 3.62 -3.99
C CYS A 75 12.97 2.32 -3.20
N LEU A 76 13.01 1.18 -3.89
CA LEU A 76 13.24 -0.12 -3.26
C LEU A 76 14.63 -0.18 -2.60
N LEU A 77 15.67 0.31 -3.27
CA LEU A 77 17.02 0.38 -2.68
C LEU A 77 17.05 1.24 -1.42
N ILE A 78 16.45 2.43 -1.47
CA ILE A 78 16.37 3.34 -0.32
C ILE A 78 15.60 2.68 0.83
N MET A 79 14.47 2.03 0.50
CA MET A 79 13.65 1.31 1.49
C MET A 79 14.44 0.17 2.14
N LEU A 80 15.07 -0.71 1.37
CA LEU A 80 15.83 -1.84 1.90
C LEU A 80 16.98 -1.37 2.80
N THR A 81 17.69 -0.31 2.39
CA THR A 81 18.76 0.28 3.20
C THR A 81 18.20 0.87 4.50
N GLY A 82 17.11 1.65 4.41
CA GLY A 82 16.46 2.23 5.57
C GLY A 82 15.92 1.18 6.53
N MET A 83 15.33 0.09 6.03
CA MET A 83 14.84 -1.03 6.84
C MET A 83 15.94 -1.70 7.65
N HIS A 84 17.13 -1.85 7.07
CA HIS A 84 18.29 -2.41 7.76
C HIS A 84 18.79 -1.53 8.92
N LEU A 85 18.59 -0.21 8.82
CA LEU A 85 19.05 0.75 9.81
C LEU A 85 17.99 1.08 10.88
N THR A 86 16.76 0.59 10.70
CA THR A 86 15.64 0.92 11.60
C THR A 86 15.58 -0.03 12.79
N ALA A 87 15.55 0.52 14.02
CA ALA A 87 15.34 -0.24 15.23
C ALA A 87 13.93 -0.87 15.27
N GLU A 88 13.80 -2.06 15.87
CA GLU A 88 12.54 -2.84 15.87
C GLU A 88 11.33 -2.07 16.40
N GLU A 89 11.52 -1.24 17.41
CA GLU A 89 10.49 -0.42 18.04
C GLU A 89 9.90 0.62 17.09
N GLN A 90 10.70 1.10 16.14
CA GLN A 90 10.36 2.16 15.21
C GLN A 90 9.79 1.64 13.88
N ILE A 91 9.84 0.33 13.62
CA ILE A 91 9.40 -0.28 12.35
C ILE A 91 7.97 0.13 12.00
N LYS A 92 7.06 0.11 12.99
CA LYS A 92 5.65 0.44 12.75
C LYS A 92 5.45 1.91 12.38
N ALA A 93 6.14 2.81 13.05
CA ALA A 93 6.04 4.24 12.79
C ALA A 93 6.57 4.62 11.41
N TYR A 94 7.74 4.08 11.04
CA TYR A 94 8.39 4.45 9.77
C TYR A 94 7.93 3.64 8.56
N TRP A 95 7.64 2.33 8.71
CA TRP A 95 7.41 1.45 7.56
C TRP A 95 5.96 1.02 7.37
N TYR A 96 5.10 1.23 8.38
CA TYR A 96 3.69 0.90 8.27
C TYR A 96 2.80 2.13 8.16
N VAL A 97 3.07 3.19 8.93
CA VAL A 97 2.18 4.35 9.07
C VAL A 97 2.64 5.54 8.26
N ASN A 98 3.96 5.79 8.13
CA ASN A 98 4.48 7.02 7.55
C ASN A 98 4.14 7.16 6.06
N PRO A 99 3.52 8.28 5.61
CA PRO A 99 3.09 8.48 4.25
C PRO A 99 4.22 8.49 3.21
N ILE A 100 5.41 8.97 3.60
CA ILE A 100 6.56 9.07 2.68
C ILE A 100 7.07 7.67 2.31
N THR A 101 7.18 6.77 3.29
CA THR A 101 7.63 5.40 3.04
C THR A 101 6.55 4.53 2.41
N ARG A 102 5.29 4.99 2.40
CA ARG A 102 4.17 4.39 1.68
C ARG A 102 4.01 4.89 0.25
N LEU A 103 4.68 5.97 -0.13
CA LEU A 103 4.61 6.50 -1.49
C LEU A 103 5.01 5.49 -2.58
N PRO A 104 6.01 4.59 -2.38
CA PRO A 104 6.30 3.52 -3.32
C PRO A 104 5.13 2.56 -3.58
N ASP A 105 4.22 2.32 -2.62
CA ASP A 105 3.01 1.50 -2.83
C ASP A 105 2.14 2.13 -3.93
N PHE A 106 2.02 3.45 -3.92
CA PHE A 106 1.31 4.20 -4.95
C PHE A 106 1.99 4.08 -6.33
N PHE A 107 3.32 4.13 -6.40
CA PHE A 107 4.06 3.92 -7.66
C PHE A 107 3.89 2.51 -8.20
N VAL A 108 3.83 1.50 -7.34
CA VAL A 108 3.47 0.13 -7.74
C VAL A 108 2.09 0.10 -8.40
N GLY A 109 1.11 0.82 -7.84
CA GLY A 109 -0.22 0.97 -8.44
C GLY A 109 -0.20 1.61 -9.82
N VAL A 110 0.59 2.67 -10.01
CA VAL A 110 0.76 3.33 -11.32
C VAL A 110 1.40 2.38 -12.33
N LEU A 111 2.43 1.61 -11.93
CA LEU A 111 3.05 0.60 -12.78
C LEU A 111 2.06 -0.48 -13.18
N LEU A 112 1.27 -0.95 -12.21
CA LEU A 112 0.25 -1.96 -12.43
C LEU A 112 -0.79 -1.51 -13.46
N TYR A 113 -1.23 -0.25 -13.39
CA TYR A 113 -2.12 0.36 -14.37
C TYR A 113 -1.50 0.39 -15.78
N GLN A 114 -0.21 0.73 -15.91
CA GLN A 114 0.47 0.71 -17.19
C GLN A 114 0.58 -0.72 -17.76
N PHE A 115 0.83 -1.72 -16.92
CA PHE A 115 0.79 -3.13 -17.32
C PHE A 115 -0.61 -3.55 -17.75
N TYR A 116 -1.63 -3.22 -16.96
CA TYR A 116 -3.02 -3.49 -17.30
C TYR A 116 -3.36 -2.94 -18.68
N ARG A 117 -3.07 -1.67 -18.99
CA ARG A 117 -3.30 -1.08 -20.30
C ARG A 117 -2.60 -1.82 -21.43
N SER A 118 -1.41 -2.37 -21.20
CA SER A 118 -0.64 -3.08 -22.24
C SER A 118 -1.18 -4.48 -22.55
N ILE A 119 -1.90 -5.10 -21.61
CA ILE A 119 -2.42 -6.47 -21.78
C ILE A 119 -3.94 -6.53 -21.91
N PHE A 120 -4.64 -5.42 -21.62
CA PHE A 120 -6.10 -5.36 -21.62
C PHE A 120 -6.73 -5.84 -22.93
N ASN A 121 -6.14 -5.51 -24.08
CA ASN A 121 -6.64 -5.89 -25.42
C ASN A 121 -6.23 -7.31 -25.84
N LYS A 122 -5.39 -8.01 -25.06
CA LYS A 122 -4.99 -9.38 -25.42
C LYS A 122 -6.16 -10.33 -25.21
N LYS A 123 -6.47 -11.15 -26.19
CA LYS A 123 -7.50 -12.20 -26.10
C LYS A 123 -6.97 -13.32 -25.20
N ILE A 124 -7.60 -13.54 -24.07
CA ILE A 124 -7.32 -14.63 -23.14
C ILE A 124 -8.56 -15.51 -23.10
N SER A 125 -8.40 -16.82 -23.21
CA SER A 125 -9.50 -17.78 -23.07
C SER A 125 -10.07 -17.72 -21.63
N TYR A 126 -11.37 -17.94 -21.47
CA TYR A 126 -12.00 -17.98 -20.14
C TYR A 126 -11.40 -19.05 -19.23
N SER A 127 -11.07 -20.21 -19.79
CA SER A 127 -10.41 -21.28 -19.00
C SER A 127 -9.04 -20.84 -18.51
N THR A 128 -8.23 -20.21 -19.36
CA THR A 128 -6.92 -19.66 -18.98
C THR A 128 -7.09 -18.53 -17.96
N GLY A 129 -8.07 -17.65 -18.16
CA GLY A 129 -8.40 -16.59 -17.19
C GLY A 129 -8.72 -17.13 -15.82
N THR A 130 -9.58 -18.17 -15.75
CA THR A 130 -9.94 -18.81 -14.47
C THR A 130 -8.75 -19.50 -13.80
N LEU A 131 -7.89 -20.16 -14.59
CA LEU A 131 -6.67 -20.76 -14.05
C LEU A 131 -5.74 -19.71 -13.43
N LEU A 132 -5.61 -18.56 -14.09
CA LEU A 132 -4.84 -17.43 -13.56
C LEU A 132 -5.49 -16.86 -12.29
N GLU A 133 -6.82 -16.69 -12.23
CA GLU A 133 -7.54 -16.23 -11.05
C GLU A 133 -7.30 -17.17 -9.85
N ILE A 134 -7.43 -18.49 -10.05
CA ILE A 134 -7.15 -19.48 -9.00
C ILE A 134 -5.67 -19.43 -8.59
N GLY A 135 -4.78 -19.38 -9.57
CA GLY A 135 -3.32 -19.34 -9.33
C GLY A 135 -2.89 -18.14 -8.47
N VAL A 136 -3.40 -16.93 -8.75
CA VAL A 136 -3.03 -15.74 -7.96
C VAL A 136 -3.66 -15.76 -6.57
N VAL A 137 -4.83 -16.36 -6.40
CA VAL A 137 -5.45 -16.55 -5.07
C VAL A 137 -4.63 -17.54 -4.25
N ILE A 138 -4.24 -18.67 -4.84
CA ILE A 138 -3.36 -19.66 -4.17
C ILE A 138 -2.03 -18.99 -3.78
N LEU A 139 -1.41 -18.24 -4.70
CA LEU A 139 -0.18 -17.52 -4.44
C LEU A 139 -0.35 -16.54 -3.26
N PHE A 140 -1.44 -15.79 -3.22
CA PHE A 140 -1.74 -14.88 -2.11
C PHE A 140 -1.79 -15.63 -0.76
N PHE A 141 -2.47 -16.77 -0.72
CA PHE A 141 -2.53 -17.58 0.51
C PHE A 141 -1.19 -18.19 0.89
N VAL A 142 -0.37 -18.63 -0.07
CA VAL A 142 1.00 -19.07 0.20
C VAL A 142 1.80 -17.96 0.88
N PHE A 143 1.78 -16.75 0.34
CA PHE A 143 2.43 -15.59 0.98
C PHE A 143 1.85 -15.30 2.36
N TYR A 144 0.53 -15.41 2.53
CA TYR A 144 -0.11 -15.18 3.81
C TYR A 144 0.36 -16.17 4.89
N PHE A 145 0.43 -17.45 4.57
CA PHE A 145 0.87 -18.48 5.52
C PHE A 145 2.38 -18.41 5.81
N CYS A 146 3.20 -18.08 4.81
CA CYS A 146 4.64 -17.87 5.00
C CYS A 146 4.98 -16.55 5.71
N ALA A 147 4.03 -15.64 5.89
CA ALA A 147 4.28 -14.33 6.48
C ALA A 147 4.77 -14.39 7.94
N ALA A 148 4.50 -15.47 8.67
CA ALA A 148 4.94 -15.64 10.04
C ALA A 148 6.48 -15.69 10.17
N ASP A 149 7.15 -16.27 9.18
CA ASP A 149 8.61 -16.46 9.13
C ASP A 149 9.34 -15.22 8.59
N ILE A 150 8.61 -14.24 8.07
CA ILE A 150 9.19 -13.03 7.47
C ILE A 150 9.33 -11.93 8.53
N PRO A 151 10.50 -11.25 8.62
CA PRO A 151 10.67 -10.12 9.53
C PRO A 151 9.60 -9.04 9.35
N LYS A 152 9.13 -8.47 10.46
CA LYS A 152 8.03 -7.48 10.49
C LYS A 152 8.26 -6.30 9.56
N VAL A 153 9.51 -5.85 9.41
CA VAL A 153 9.88 -4.71 8.58
C VAL A 153 9.50 -4.91 7.12
N TYR A 154 9.79 -6.09 6.54
CA TYR A 154 9.41 -6.41 5.15
C TYR A 154 7.91 -6.66 5.03
N ARG A 155 7.32 -7.34 6.02
CA ARG A 155 5.89 -7.67 6.04
C ARG A 155 4.98 -6.44 6.11
N TYR A 156 5.42 -5.37 6.79
CA TYR A 156 4.69 -4.11 6.88
C TYR A 156 4.88 -3.20 5.67
N SER A 157 5.78 -3.55 4.77
CA SER A 157 6.15 -2.72 3.62
C SER A 157 5.96 -3.47 2.30
N CYS A 158 7.01 -4.00 1.70
CA CYS A 158 7.01 -4.48 0.31
C CYS A 158 6.63 -5.96 0.12
N TYR A 159 6.53 -6.75 1.19
CA TYR A 159 6.30 -8.20 1.11
C TYR A 159 5.06 -8.57 0.29
N TYR A 160 3.97 -7.86 0.48
CA TYR A 160 2.71 -8.14 -0.20
C TYR A 160 2.55 -7.46 -1.56
N TRP A 161 3.53 -6.68 -2.02
CA TRP A 161 3.43 -6.01 -3.31
C TRP A 161 3.18 -6.98 -4.47
N LEU A 162 3.94 -8.07 -4.53
CA LEU A 162 3.81 -9.06 -5.60
C LEU A 162 2.43 -9.74 -5.59
N PRO A 163 2.02 -10.45 -4.51
CA PRO A 163 0.76 -11.20 -4.53
C PRO A 163 -0.46 -10.29 -4.68
N VAL A 164 -0.50 -9.14 -4.00
CA VAL A 164 -1.63 -8.19 -4.10
C VAL A 164 -1.71 -7.58 -5.49
N SER A 165 -0.59 -7.17 -6.08
CA SER A 165 -0.56 -6.62 -7.44
C SER A 165 -1.05 -7.62 -8.47
N LEU A 166 -0.66 -8.89 -8.37
CA LEU A 166 -1.10 -9.94 -9.27
C LEU A 166 -2.61 -10.22 -9.12
N VAL A 167 -3.11 -10.28 -7.90
CA VAL A 167 -4.57 -10.43 -7.66
C VAL A 167 -5.32 -9.28 -8.32
N ILE A 168 -4.93 -8.03 -8.04
CA ILE A 168 -5.59 -6.85 -8.61
C ILE A 168 -5.53 -6.91 -10.16
N LEU A 169 -4.37 -7.20 -10.74
CA LEU A 169 -4.18 -7.22 -12.19
C LEU A 169 -5.06 -8.26 -12.88
N ILE A 170 -5.05 -9.49 -12.38
CA ILE A 170 -5.77 -10.60 -13.01
C ILE A 170 -7.29 -10.41 -12.88
N PHE A 171 -7.77 -10.01 -11.71
CA PHE A 171 -9.20 -9.77 -11.51
C PHE A 171 -9.69 -8.51 -12.25
N ALA A 172 -8.86 -7.49 -12.42
CA ALA A 172 -9.19 -6.30 -13.23
C ALA A 172 -9.39 -6.62 -14.71
N LEU A 173 -8.74 -7.68 -15.23
CA LEU A 173 -8.93 -8.10 -16.62
C LEU A 173 -10.33 -8.72 -16.89
N GLN A 174 -11.00 -9.23 -15.86
CA GLN A 174 -12.33 -9.85 -15.95
C GLN A 174 -12.42 -10.95 -17.04
N ARG A 175 -11.39 -11.77 -17.16
CA ARG A 175 -11.27 -12.80 -18.20
C ARG A 175 -11.54 -14.23 -17.68
N GLY A 176 -11.82 -14.41 -16.40
CA GLY A 176 -12.14 -15.70 -15.82
C GLY A 176 -13.61 -15.82 -15.41
N TYR A 177 -14.02 -17.01 -15.01
CA TYR A 177 -15.38 -17.29 -14.53
C TYR A 177 -15.61 -16.69 -13.14
N ILE A 178 -14.58 -16.63 -12.27
CA ILE A 178 -14.70 -16.11 -10.90
C ILE A 178 -14.96 -14.60 -10.95
N SER A 179 -14.13 -13.84 -11.68
CA SER A 179 -14.33 -12.39 -11.82
C SER A 179 -15.68 -12.06 -12.47
N ARG A 180 -16.14 -12.87 -13.43
CA ARG A 180 -17.43 -12.69 -14.05
C ARG A 180 -18.59 -12.94 -13.07
N LEU A 181 -18.47 -13.96 -12.22
CA LEU A 181 -19.45 -14.24 -11.17
C LEU A 181 -19.53 -13.06 -10.18
N LEU A 182 -18.38 -12.56 -9.72
CA LEU A 182 -18.30 -11.44 -8.79
C LEU A 182 -18.77 -10.11 -9.39
N SER A 183 -18.69 -9.93 -10.70
CA SER A 183 -19.15 -8.71 -11.40
C SER A 183 -20.63 -8.74 -11.75
N ASN A 184 -21.35 -9.82 -11.44
CA ASN A 184 -22.76 -9.92 -11.75
C ASN A 184 -23.58 -9.02 -10.81
N ARG A 185 -24.46 -8.19 -11.36
CA ARG A 185 -25.28 -7.21 -10.63
C ARG A 185 -26.30 -7.83 -9.64
N VAL A 186 -26.34 -9.13 -9.52
CA VAL A 186 -27.25 -9.87 -8.61
C VAL A 186 -26.60 -10.13 -7.24
N LEU A 187 -25.30 -9.84 -7.07
CA LEU A 187 -24.59 -9.77 -5.81
C LEU A 187 -24.39 -8.30 -5.41
#